data_48084dbba7668e50ad04046c83a2cb50
#
_entry.id   48084dbba7668e50ad04046c83a2cb50
#
_cell.length_a   1.000
_cell.length_b   1.000
_cell.length_c   1.000
_cell.angle_alpha   90.00
_cell.angle_beta   90.00
_cell.angle_gamma   90.00
#
_symmetry.space_group_name_H-M   'P 1'
#
loop_
_entity.id
_entity.type
_entity.pdbx_description
1 polymer ?
#
loop_
_entity_poly.entity_id
_entity_poly.type
_entity_poly.pdbx_seq_one_letter_code
_entity_poly.pdbx_strand_id
1 'polypeptide(L)'
;MIIFREEQRFRQWWVWLMVYGVAAIQWWGFIQQIVLGKPWGNNPGPDWMMWLFWVLFGIGLPIFFHFLRLTVEVTPEHIFVGYRPLTKRIIPLSNVARVEARTYKPIREYGGYGLRGTSRNTAYNVSGNQGVELTLSDGRRVMIGSQRAAELALAIDSARRKYHSE
;
A
#
# COMPACT_ATOMS: atom_id res chain seq x y z
N MET A 1 -15.42 -5.04 -18.52
CA MET A 1 -16.07 -5.81 -17.43
C MET A 1 -15.01 -6.16 -16.38
N ILE A 2 -15.26 -5.94 -15.08
CA ILE A 2 -14.32 -6.31 -14.00
C ILE A 2 -14.63 -7.76 -13.61
N ILE A 3 -13.62 -8.64 -13.64
CA ILE A 3 -13.73 -10.06 -13.29
C ILE A 3 -13.50 -10.26 -11.80
N PHE A 4 -12.55 -9.50 -11.22
CA PHE A 4 -12.21 -9.56 -9.80
C PHE A 4 -11.88 -8.15 -9.31
N ARG A 5 -12.31 -7.82 -8.08
CA ARG A 5 -11.93 -6.57 -7.40
C ARG A 5 -11.76 -6.82 -5.92
N GLU A 6 -10.66 -6.31 -5.38
CA GLU A 6 -10.37 -6.30 -3.96
C GLU A 6 -9.80 -4.95 -3.55
N GLU A 7 -10.29 -4.42 -2.43
CA GLU A 7 -9.75 -3.22 -1.79
C GLU A 7 -9.31 -3.56 -0.38
N GLN A 8 -8.07 -3.27 -0.07
CA GLN A 8 -7.47 -3.50 1.24
C GLN A 8 -7.05 -2.18 1.87
N ARG A 9 -7.36 -2.02 3.16
CA ARG A 9 -6.94 -0.87 3.96
C ARG A 9 -6.06 -1.34 5.11
N PHE A 10 -5.21 -0.44 5.61
CA PHE A 10 -4.43 -0.70 6.82
C PHE A 10 -5.36 -0.74 8.02
N ARG A 11 -5.64 -1.95 8.52
CA ARG A 11 -6.51 -2.19 9.69
C ARG A 11 -5.72 -2.64 10.91
N GLN A 12 -4.39 -2.76 10.78
CA GLN A 12 -3.54 -3.19 11.88
C GLN A 12 -3.55 -2.13 12.99
N TRP A 13 -3.93 -2.53 14.21
CA TRP A 13 -4.03 -1.63 15.36
C TRP A 13 -2.71 -0.90 15.68
N TRP A 14 -1.57 -1.57 15.50
CA TRP A 14 -0.25 -0.99 15.74
C TRP A 14 0.11 0.15 14.75
N VAL A 15 -0.34 0.06 13.50
CA VAL A 15 -0.18 1.14 12.50
C VAL A 15 -0.93 2.37 12.98
N TRP A 16 -2.17 2.20 13.42
CA TRP A 16 -2.98 3.30 13.92
C TRP A 16 -2.46 3.87 15.23
N LEU A 17 -1.93 3.02 16.12
CA LEU A 17 -1.24 3.47 17.34
C LEU A 17 -0.06 4.38 16.99
N MET A 18 0.77 4.01 16.00
CA MET A 18 1.88 4.85 15.54
C MET A 18 1.38 6.16 14.91
N VAL A 19 0.39 6.09 14.02
CA VAL A 19 -0.16 7.27 13.33
C VAL A 19 -0.74 8.27 14.33
N TYR A 20 -1.61 7.81 15.23
CA TYR A 20 -2.20 8.68 16.25
C TYR A 20 -1.21 9.08 17.34
N GLY A 21 -0.21 8.25 17.65
CA GLY A 21 0.87 8.60 18.56
C GLY A 21 1.68 9.79 18.05
N VAL A 22 2.09 9.76 16.78
CA VAL A 22 2.78 10.89 16.12
C VAL A 22 1.88 12.12 16.09
N ALA A 23 0.61 11.96 15.70
CA ALA A 23 -0.35 13.06 15.68
C ALA A 23 -0.52 13.69 17.09
N ALA A 24 -0.67 12.88 18.13
CA ALA A 24 -0.81 13.34 19.51
C ALA A 24 0.41 14.17 19.99
N ILE A 25 1.63 13.71 19.65
CA ILE A 25 2.86 14.47 19.96
C ILE A 25 2.84 15.82 19.25
N GLN A 26 2.44 15.88 17.98
CA GLN A 26 2.37 17.13 17.22
C GLN A 26 1.28 18.07 17.78
N TRP A 27 0.13 17.54 18.18
CA TRP A 27 -0.92 18.32 18.83
C TRP A 27 -0.46 18.86 20.19
N TRP A 28 0.24 18.04 20.99
CA TRP A 28 0.80 18.47 22.26
C TRP A 28 1.80 19.61 22.08
N GLY A 29 2.78 19.45 21.17
CA GLY A 29 3.77 20.47 20.88
C GLY A 29 3.13 21.76 20.36
N PHE A 30 2.14 21.66 19.48
CA PHE A 30 1.39 22.79 18.93
C PHE A 30 0.64 23.56 20.03
N ILE A 31 -0.07 22.85 20.90
CA ILE A 31 -0.78 23.49 22.02
C ILE A 31 0.20 24.19 22.95
N GLN A 32 1.31 23.54 23.32
CA GLN A 32 2.32 24.15 24.21
C GLN A 32 2.94 25.40 23.60
N GLN A 33 3.45 25.33 22.37
CA GLN A 33 4.21 26.43 21.80
C GLN A 33 3.34 27.53 21.21
N ILE A 34 2.28 27.17 20.45
CA ILE A 34 1.48 28.16 19.72
C ILE A 34 0.32 28.70 20.58
N VAL A 35 -0.40 27.80 21.28
CA VAL A 35 -1.59 28.23 22.06
C VAL A 35 -1.21 28.80 23.40
N LEU A 36 -0.29 28.15 24.13
CA LEU A 36 0.11 28.55 25.47
C LEU A 36 1.34 29.45 25.49
N GLY A 37 2.02 29.66 24.35
CA GLY A 37 3.24 30.50 24.26
C GLY A 37 4.43 29.95 25.06
N LYS A 38 4.43 28.65 25.41
CA LYS A 38 5.51 28.00 26.16
C LYS A 38 6.41 27.23 25.21
N PRO A 39 7.72 27.52 25.16
CA PRO A 39 8.65 26.79 24.29
C PRO A 39 8.54 25.28 24.47
N TRP A 40 8.42 24.52 23.37
CA TRP A 40 8.33 23.08 23.43
C TRP A 40 9.69 22.44 23.17
N GLY A 41 10.18 21.66 24.16
CA GLY A 41 11.47 20.98 24.12
C GLY A 41 12.65 21.84 24.56
N ASN A 42 13.84 21.26 24.53
CA ASN A 42 15.09 21.90 24.99
C ASN A 42 15.66 22.90 24.00
N ASN A 43 15.29 22.78 22.72
CA ASN A 43 15.71 23.69 21.65
C ASN A 43 14.51 23.94 20.73
N PRO A 44 13.59 24.81 21.12
CA PRO A 44 12.36 25.05 20.38
C PRO A 44 12.66 25.63 19.01
N GLY A 45 12.08 25.02 17.98
CA GLY A 45 12.11 25.54 16.62
C GLY A 45 11.21 26.77 16.46
N PRO A 46 11.35 27.53 15.35
CA PRO A 46 10.50 28.67 15.08
C PRO A 46 9.04 28.24 14.86
N ASP A 47 8.09 29.13 15.20
CA ASP A 47 6.65 28.84 15.17
C ASP A 47 6.14 28.35 13.80
N TRP A 48 6.69 28.85 12.70
CA TRP A 48 6.29 28.39 11.36
C TRP A 48 6.58 26.90 11.12
N MET A 49 7.67 26.36 11.71
CA MET A 49 7.96 24.92 11.65
C MET A 49 6.92 24.12 12.44
N MET A 50 6.51 24.63 13.60
CA MET A 50 5.47 23.99 14.41
C MET A 50 4.15 23.91 13.64
N TRP A 51 3.75 24.99 12.97
CA TRP A 51 2.58 25.01 12.09
C TRP A 51 2.71 23.98 10.95
N LEU A 52 3.87 23.94 10.28
CA LEU A 52 4.13 23.02 9.18
C LEU A 52 4.01 21.55 9.63
N PHE A 53 4.69 21.20 10.72
CA PHE A 53 4.68 19.81 11.22
C PHE A 53 3.32 19.42 11.79
N TRP A 54 2.61 20.33 12.44
CA TRP A 54 1.28 20.08 12.92
C TRP A 54 0.29 19.81 11.77
N VAL A 55 0.33 20.59 10.70
CA VAL A 55 -0.50 20.35 9.51
C VAL A 55 -0.14 19.01 8.85
N LEU A 56 1.17 18.72 8.68
CA LEU A 56 1.61 17.50 7.99
C LEU A 56 1.37 16.25 8.83
N PHE A 57 1.76 16.25 10.09
CA PHE A 57 1.78 15.06 10.93
C PHE A 57 0.64 15.01 11.95
N GLY A 58 0.16 16.14 12.40
CA GLY A 58 -0.97 16.22 13.33
C GLY A 58 -2.33 15.99 12.64
N ILE A 59 -2.46 16.46 11.39
CA ILE A 59 -3.70 16.39 10.63
C ILE A 59 -3.51 15.52 9.36
N GLY A 60 -2.53 15.86 8.55
CA GLY A 60 -2.32 15.25 7.23
C GLY A 60 -2.01 13.76 7.29
N LEU A 61 -1.17 13.33 8.24
CA LEU A 61 -0.79 11.93 8.38
C LEU A 61 -1.99 11.02 8.71
N PRO A 62 -2.85 11.29 9.71
CA PRO A 62 -4.06 10.52 9.96
C PRO A 62 -5.01 10.48 8.75
N ILE A 63 -5.24 11.61 8.11
CA ILE A 63 -6.08 11.72 6.91
C ILE A 63 -5.50 10.87 5.79
N PHE A 64 -4.19 10.98 5.52
CA PHE A 64 -3.51 10.20 4.49
C PHE A 64 -3.67 8.70 4.70
N PHE A 65 -3.42 8.18 5.91
CA PHE A 65 -3.58 6.76 6.21
C PHE A 65 -5.04 6.29 6.14
N HIS A 66 -6.00 7.18 6.41
CA HIS A 66 -7.42 6.87 6.27
C HIS A 66 -7.82 6.63 4.81
N PHE A 67 -7.25 7.39 3.87
CA PHE A 67 -7.50 7.25 2.43
C PHE A 67 -6.60 6.22 1.75
N LEU A 68 -5.49 5.84 2.39
CA LEU A 68 -4.54 4.89 1.81
C LEU A 68 -5.14 3.49 1.71
N ARG A 69 -5.25 3.00 0.46
CA ARG A 69 -5.79 1.67 0.16
C ARG A 69 -5.09 1.03 -1.02
N LEU A 70 -4.88 -0.28 -0.93
CA LEU A 70 -4.46 -1.11 -2.05
C LEU A 70 -5.72 -1.54 -2.80
N THR A 71 -5.76 -1.26 -4.09
CA THR A 71 -6.82 -1.72 -5.00
C THR A 71 -6.22 -2.69 -6.00
N VAL A 72 -6.85 -3.84 -6.16
CA VAL A 72 -6.51 -4.85 -7.16
C VAL A 72 -7.76 -5.10 -7.99
N GLU A 73 -7.66 -4.96 -9.31
CA GLU A 73 -8.74 -5.23 -10.25
C GLU A 73 -8.21 -6.08 -11.40
N VAL A 74 -8.98 -7.10 -11.79
CA VAL A 74 -8.69 -7.94 -12.96
C VAL A 74 -9.77 -7.71 -14.00
N THR A 75 -9.35 -7.38 -15.20
CA THR A 75 -10.20 -7.25 -16.38
C THR A 75 -9.81 -8.30 -17.43
N PRO A 76 -10.57 -8.49 -18.52
CA PRO A 76 -10.17 -9.41 -19.60
C PRO A 76 -8.83 -9.07 -20.26
N GLU A 77 -8.36 -7.82 -20.16
CA GLU A 77 -7.18 -7.32 -20.89
C GLU A 77 -5.99 -7.06 -19.98
N HIS A 78 -6.22 -6.66 -18.72
CA HIS A 78 -5.17 -6.22 -17.81
C HIS A 78 -5.49 -6.43 -16.33
N ILE A 79 -4.43 -6.43 -15.53
CA ILE A 79 -4.49 -6.37 -14.07
C ILE A 79 -4.12 -4.96 -13.65
N PHE A 80 -5.00 -4.31 -12.90
CA PHE A 80 -4.71 -3.06 -12.22
C PHE A 80 -4.31 -3.37 -10.77
N VAL A 81 -3.18 -2.81 -10.32
CA VAL A 81 -2.76 -2.85 -8.92
C VAL A 81 -2.16 -1.51 -8.53
N GLY A 82 -2.59 -0.97 -7.40
CA GLY A 82 -2.05 0.30 -6.96
C GLY A 82 -2.49 0.73 -5.57
N TYR A 83 -1.65 1.55 -4.96
CA TYR A 83 -1.96 2.26 -3.73
C TYR A 83 -2.58 3.61 -4.05
N ARG A 84 -3.87 3.77 -3.83
CA ARG A 84 -4.53 5.08 -3.92
C ARG A 84 -4.27 5.88 -2.64
N PRO A 85 -3.86 7.17 -2.73
CA PRO A 85 -3.68 7.99 -3.94
C PRO A 85 -2.28 7.92 -4.57
N LEU A 86 -1.33 7.13 -4.05
CA LEU A 86 0.10 7.22 -4.35
C LEU A 86 0.49 6.69 -5.72
N THR A 87 0.10 5.46 -6.05
CA THR A 87 0.60 4.76 -7.24
C THR A 87 -0.48 3.92 -7.90
N LYS A 88 -0.31 3.72 -9.20
CA LYS A 88 -1.07 2.78 -10.00
C LYS A 88 -0.14 2.06 -10.98
N ARG A 89 -0.37 0.76 -11.18
CA ARG A 89 0.30 -0.05 -12.19
C ARG A 89 -0.73 -0.85 -12.94
N ILE A 90 -0.62 -0.84 -14.25
CA ILE A 90 -1.42 -1.65 -15.16
C ILE A 90 -0.48 -2.70 -15.75
N ILE A 91 -0.86 -3.97 -15.64
CA ILE A 91 -0.10 -5.11 -16.15
C ILE A 91 -0.97 -5.77 -17.22
N PRO A 92 -0.63 -5.67 -18.52
CA PRO A 92 -1.34 -6.38 -19.57
C PRO A 92 -1.26 -7.89 -19.33
N LEU A 93 -2.35 -8.60 -19.54
CA LEU A 93 -2.39 -10.06 -19.40
C LEU A 93 -1.46 -10.78 -20.38
N SER A 94 -1.23 -10.18 -21.56
CA SER A 94 -0.24 -10.66 -22.54
C SER A 94 1.19 -10.73 -21.99
N ASN A 95 1.51 -9.91 -21.00
CA ASN A 95 2.82 -9.85 -20.37
C ASN A 95 2.96 -10.79 -19.16
N VAL A 96 1.90 -11.54 -18.80
CA VAL A 96 1.91 -12.46 -17.67
C VAL A 96 2.27 -13.87 -18.15
N ALA A 97 3.49 -14.31 -17.86
CA ALA A 97 3.96 -15.65 -18.21
C ALA A 97 3.48 -16.73 -17.22
N ARG A 98 3.49 -16.42 -15.92
CA ARG A 98 3.10 -17.38 -14.87
C ARG A 98 2.32 -16.66 -13.75
N VAL A 99 1.35 -17.39 -13.20
CA VAL A 99 0.51 -16.96 -12.05
C VAL A 99 0.64 -18.04 -10.98
N GLU A 100 0.96 -17.66 -9.77
CA GLU A 100 1.11 -18.59 -8.66
C GLU A 100 0.56 -17.98 -7.36
N ALA A 101 -0.48 -18.59 -6.80
CA ALA A 101 -0.93 -18.28 -5.45
C ALA A 101 0.03 -18.92 -4.45
N ARG A 102 0.62 -18.12 -3.57
CA ARG A 102 1.55 -18.62 -2.55
C ARG A 102 1.48 -17.87 -1.23
N THR A 103 1.93 -18.55 -0.21
CA THR A 103 2.26 -17.91 1.07
C THR A 103 3.68 -17.35 1.01
N TYR A 104 3.87 -16.12 1.44
CA TYR A 104 5.16 -15.45 1.44
C TYR A 104 5.42 -14.80 2.81
N LYS A 105 6.65 -14.36 3.05
CA LYS A 105 7.05 -13.69 4.29
C LYS A 105 7.32 -12.21 4.00
N PRO A 106 6.34 -11.29 4.20
CA PRO A 106 6.45 -9.89 3.80
C PRO A 106 7.69 -9.18 4.32
N ILE A 107 8.00 -9.36 5.60
CA ILE A 107 9.16 -8.72 6.23
C ILE A 107 10.47 -9.30 5.70
N ARG A 108 10.56 -10.62 5.56
CA ARG A 108 11.82 -11.29 5.19
C ARG A 108 12.12 -11.20 3.69
N GLU A 109 11.09 -11.30 2.83
CA GLU A 109 11.24 -11.32 1.37
C GLU A 109 11.23 -9.91 0.76
N TYR A 110 10.51 -8.96 1.37
CA TYR A 110 10.28 -7.62 0.83
C TYR A 110 10.60 -6.48 1.79
N GLY A 111 11.01 -6.77 3.01
CA GLY A 111 11.34 -5.75 4.02
C GLY A 111 10.12 -5.09 4.66
N GLY A 112 8.92 -5.69 4.56
CA GLY A 112 7.71 -5.21 5.21
C GLY A 112 6.48 -5.12 4.33
N TYR A 113 5.48 -4.42 4.85
CA TYR A 113 4.23 -4.14 4.15
C TYR A 113 4.33 -2.82 3.36
N GLY A 114 3.44 -2.66 2.38
CA GLY A 114 3.36 -1.50 1.51
C GLY A 114 3.79 -1.80 0.07
N LEU A 115 4.24 -0.76 -0.63
CA LEU A 115 4.93 -0.91 -1.90
C LEU A 115 6.41 -1.13 -1.61
N ARG A 116 6.90 -2.33 -1.87
CA ARG A 116 8.25 -2.76 -1.51
C ARG A 116 8.94 -3.50 -2.65
N GLY A 117 10.26 -3.63 -2.53
CA GLY A 117 11.07 -4.39 -3.46
C GLY A 117 11.84 -3.52 -4.45
N THR A 118 12.25 -4.12 -5.54
CA THR A 118 13.07 -3.51 -6.61
C THR A 118 12.29 -3.47 -7.92
N SER A 119 12.88 -2.84 -8.96
CA SER A 119 12.30 -2.85 -10.30
C SER A 119 12.08 -4.25 -10.88
N ARG A 120 12.87 -5.25 -10.45
CA ARG A 120 12.77 -6.65 -10.89
C ARG A 120 11.85 -7.52 -10.03
N ASN A 121 11.66 -7.15 -8.77
CA ASN A 121 10.84 -7.91 -7.84
C ASN A 121 10.07 -6.93 -6.93
N THR A 122 8.84 -6.61 -7.29
CA THR A 122 8.01 -5.62 -6.61
C THR A 122 6.87 -6.31 -5.86
N ALA A 123 6.59 -5.87 -4.65
CA ALA A 123 5.45 -6.33 -3.87
C ALA A 123 4.48 -5.19 -3.55
N TYR A 124 3.20 -5.50 -3.71
CA TYR A 124 2.05 -4.67 -3.30
C TYR A 124 1.28 -5.42 -2.23
N ASN A 125 1.41 -5.05 -0.98
CA ASN A 125 0.72 -5.71 0.11
C ASN A 125 0.32 -4.75 1.22
N VAL A 126 -0.74 -5.06 1.96
CA VAL A 126 -1.22 -4.28 3.12
C VAL A 126 -1.08 -5.09 4.38
N SER A 127 -1.52 -6.35 4.36
CA SER A 127 -1.56 -7.22 5.54
C SER A 127 -1.55 -8.69 5.13
N GLY A 128 -1.28 -9.55 6.09
CA GLY A 128 -1.26 -11.00 5.86
C GLY A 128 0.01 -11.49 5.17
N ASN A 129 -0.02 -12.75 4.78
CA ASN A 129 1.11 -13.47 4.20
C ASN A 129 0.71 -14.31 2.97
N GLN A 130 -0.47 -14.08 2.43
CA GLN A 130 -0.97 -14.73 1.22
C GLN A 130 -1.01 -13.74 0.06
N GLY A 131 -0.78 -14.21 -1.13
CA GLY A 131 -0.82 -13.38 -2.33
C GLY A 131 -0.62 -14.19 -3.59
N VAL A 132 -0.60 -13.48 -4.70
CA VAL A 132 -0.36 -14.03 -6.03
C VAL A 132 0.95 -13.45 -6.57
N GLU A 133 1.88 -14.31 -6.89
CA GLU A 133 3.10 -13.95 -7.60
C GLU A 133 2.87 -14.06 -9.10
N LEU A 134 3.09 -12.96 -9.78
CA LEU A 134 3.10 -12.88 -11.23
C LEU A 134 4.54 -12.89 -11.72
N THR A 135 4.88 -13.80 -12.63
CA THR A 135 6.11 -13.71 -13.40
C THR A 135 5.76 -13.12 -14.77
N LEU A 136 6.39 -12.01 -15.12
CA LEU A 136 6.19 -11.34 -16.38
C LEU A 136 7.09 -11.94 -17.48
N SER A 137 6.75 -11.73 -18.73
CA SER A 137 7.49 -12.25 -19.91
C SER A 137 8.95 -11.77 -19.96
N ASP A 138 9.25 -10.63 -19.36
CA ASP A 138 10.60 -10.06 -19.23
C ASP A 138 11.38 -10.56 -17.99
N GLY A 139 10.83 -11.55 -17.27
CA GLY A 139 11.42 -12.14 -16.07
C GLY A 139 11.22 -11.34 -14.78
N ARG A 140 10.57 -10.18 -14.83
CA ARG A 140 10.21 -9.43 -13.62
C ARG A 140 9.13 -10.16 -12.83
N ARG A 141 9.19 -10.04 -11.50
CA ARG A 141 8.19 -10.60 -10.59
C ARG A 141 7.39 -9.52 -9.90
N VAL A 142 6.10 -9.75 -9.76
CA VAL A 142 5.18 -8.86 -9.05
C VAL A 142 4.37 -9.69 -8.06
N MET A 143 4.59 -9.45 -6.78
CA MET A 143 3.79 -10.04 -5.71
C MET A 143 2.62 -9.13 -5.40
N ILE A 144 1.41 -9.65 -5.45
CA ILE A 144 0.18 -8.97 -5.08
C ILE A 144 -0.38 -9.64 -3.84
N GLY A 145 -0.26 -8.99 -2.69
CA GLY A 145 -0.88 -9.46 -1.45
C GLY A 145 -2.41 -9.42 -1.57
N SER A 146 -3.07 -10.50 -1.18
CA SER A 146 -4.52 -10.62 -1.27
C SER A 146 -5.04 -11.47 -0.12
N GLN A 147 -6.16 -11.06 0.46
CA GLN A 147 -6.90 -11.88 1.43
C GLN A 147 -7.67 -13.01 0.73
N ARG A 148 -7.83 -12.90 -0.60
CA ARG A 148 -8.53 -13.84 -1.48
C ARG A 148 -7.59 -14.34 -2.58
N ALA A 149 -6.37 -14.76 -2.19
CA ALA A 149 -5.30 -15.08 -3.13
C ALA A 149 -5.66 -16.18 -4.14
N ALA A 150 -6.39 -17.23 -3.71
CA ALA A 150 -6.85 -18.29 -4.59
C ALA A 150 -7.84 -17.78 -5.66
N GLU A 151 -8.80 -16.96 -5.25
CA GLU A 151 -9.76 -16.37 -6.19
C GLU A 151 -9.09 -15.39 -7.16
N LEU A 152 -8.15 -14.58 -6.66
CA LEU A 152 -7.36 -13.67 -7.50
C LEU A 152 -6.56 -14.46 -8.56
N ALA A 153 -5.90 -15.55 -8.16
CA ALA A 153 -5.14 -16.38 -9.09
C ALA A 153 -6.03 -17.02 -10.16
N LEU A 154 -7.19 -17.55 -9.76
CA LEU A 154 -8.17 -18.12 -10.70
C LEU A 154 -8.73 -17.08 -11.66
N ALA A 155 -9.03 -15.87 -11.17
CA ALA A 155 -9.52 -14.76 -11.99
C ALA A 155 -8.47 -14.37 -13.06
N ILE A 156 -7.20 -14.25 -12.68
CA ILE A 156 -6.10 -13.92 -13.59
C ILE A 156 -5.88 -15.05 -14.61
N ASP A 157 -5.86 -16.31 -14.16
CA ASP A 157 -5.66 -17.46 -15.06
C ASP A 157 -6.80 -17.60 -16.07
N SER A 158 -8.04 -17.43 -15.63
CA SER A 158 -9.21 -17.49 -16.49
C SER A 158 -9.19 -16.38 -17.55
N ALA A 159 -8.86 -15.15 -17.14
CA ALA A 159 -8.74 -14.02 -18.03
C ALA A 159 -7.60 -14.21 -19.06
N ARG A 160 -6.44 -14.74 -18.61
CA ARG A 160 -5.30 -15.03 -19.48
C ARG A 160 -5.60 -16.09 -20.53
N ARG A 161 -6.26 -17.19 -20.14
CA ARG A 161 -6.66 -18.27 -21.09
C ARG A 161 -7.60 -17.75 -22.16
N LYS A 162 -8.58 -16.93 -21.78
CA LYS A 162 -9.50 -16.32 -22.73
C LYS A 162 -8.79 -15.37 -23.70
N TYR A 163 -7.84 -14.58 -23.21
CA TYR A 163 -7.04 -13.67 -24.03
C TYR A 163 -6.19 -14.40 -25.08
N HIS A 164 -5.69 -15.62 -24.79
CA HIS A 164 -4.90 -16.43 -25.73
C HIS A 164 -5.74 -17.33 -26.65
N SER A 165 -7.06 -17.38 -26.44
CA SER A 165 -7.98 -18.18 -27.29
C SER A 165 -8.72 -17.33 -28.33
N GLU A 166 -8.61 -16.03 -28.28
CA GLU A 166 -9.08 -15.06 -29.29
C GLU A 166 -7.93 -14.65 -30.23
#